data_68d841b38b31f804aa57029c3185f596
#
_entry.id   68d841b38b31f804aa57029c3185f596
#
_cell.length_a   1.000
_cell.length_b   1.000
_cell.length_c   1.000
_cell.angle_alpha   90.00
_cell.angle_beta   90.00
_cell.angle_gamma   90.00
#
_symmetry.space_group_name_H-M   'P 1'
#
loop_
_entity.id
_entity.type
_entity.pdbx_description
1 polymer ?
#
loop_
_entity_poly.entity_id
_entity_poly.type
_entity_poly.pdbx_seq_one_letter_code
_entity_poly.pdbx_strand_id
1 'polypeptide(L)'
;MIDILFLFTYFVSIDHPIGLSSLEDKLLERKGMSWQRPFNSSPLKLLASGVLAGVVFALLTAATYHASGSPRFCAACHSMELVYTRWQITNHKQFACIECHLPDTNIVGQLAYKTRSGLNDLAHEAFRVYPAAILISANSEEIVKRNCVRCHYSTIENTPMVQGGANCLKCHRYLGHGRGLEKGGIKVE
;
A
#
# COMPACT_ATOMS: atom_id res chain seq x y z
N MET A 1 10.66 -15.51 -3.66
CA MET A 1 9.25 -15.81 -3.93
C MET A 1 8.94 -17.05 -3.11
N ILE A 2 8.49 -16.86 -1.88
CA ILE A 2 8.10 -17.96 -0.98
C ILE A 2 6.63 -18.20 -1.29
N ASP A 3 6.34 -19.42 -1.76
CA ASP A 3 5.03 -19.84 -2.20
C ASP A 3 3.97 -19.71 -1.09
N ILE A 4 3.08 -18.75 -1.24
CA ILE A 4 1.87 -18.59 -0.43
C ILE A 4 0.99 -19.86 -0.49
N LEU A 5 1.12 -20.67 -1.54
CA LEU A 5 0.47 -21.97 -1.67
C LEU A 5 0.97 -23.00 -0.62
N PHE A 6 2.20 -22.88 -0.14
CA PHE A 6 2.75 -23.82 0.85
C PHE A 6 2.19 -23.58 2.26
N LEU A 7 1.78 -22.35 2.58
CA LEU A 7 1.13 -22.02 3.85
C LEU A 7 -0.33 -22.46 3.89
N PHE A 8 -1.02 -22.48 2.75
CA PHE A 8 -2.42 -22.90 2.68
C PHE A 8 -2.57 -24.42 2.77
N THR A 9 -1.61 -25.19 2.27
CA THR A 9 -1.63 -26.67 2.38
C THR A 9 -1.24 -27.15 3.77
N TYR A 10 -0.48 -26.38 4.54
CA TYR A 10 -0.12 -26.74 5.91
C TYR A 10 -1.28 -26.51 6.90
N PHE A 11 -2.21 -25.60 6.58
CA PHE A 11 -3.37 -25.32 7.44
C PHE A 11 -4.54 -26.30 7.26
N VAL A 12 -4.59 -27.03 6.14
CA VAL A 12 -5.67 -28.00 5.84
C VAL A 12 -5.30 -29.42 6.27
N SER A 13 -4.06 -29.71 6.66
CA SER A 13 -3.58 -31.05 6.96
C SER A 13 -3.52 -31.42 8.44
N ILE A 14 -4.16 -30.65 9.33
CA ILE A 14 -4.20 -30.92 10.79
C ILE A 14 -5.55 -31.56 11.22
N ASP A 15 -6.25 -32.22 10.31
CA ASP A 15 -7.43 -33.00 10.66
C ASP A 15 -7.17 -34.51 10.45
N HIS A 16 -6.29 -35.06 11.29
CA HIS A 16 -6.35 -36.49 11.55
C HIS A 16 -6.25 -36.71 13.07
N PRO A 17 -7.36 -37.05 13.73
CA PRO A 17 -7.36 -37.33 15.14
C PRO A 17 -6.83 -38.78 15.37
N ILE A 18 -5.54 -38.86 15.68
CA ILE A 18 -5.02 -40.10 16.28
C ILE A 18 -5.58 -40.17 17.71
N GLY A 19 -6.55 -41.04 17.93
CA GLY A 19 -6.88 -41.78 19.15
C GLY A 19 -6.77 -41.18 20.57
N LEU A 20 -6.42 -39.90 20.71
CA LEU A 20 -6.29 -39.22 22.01
C LEU A 20 -7.61 -38.59 22.52
N SER A 21 -8.63 -38.46 21.67
CA SER A 21 -9.90 -37.82 22.01
C SER A 21 -10.68 -38.62 23.10
N SER A 22 -10.54 -39.93 23.12
CA SER A 22 -11.28 -40.77 24.07
C SER A 22 -10.76 -40.71 25.51
N LEU A 23 -9.50 -40.36 25.71
CA LEU A 23 -8.92 -40.23 27.05
C LEU A 23 -9.12 -38.78 27.60
N GLU A 24 -9.05 -37.79 26.74
CA GLU A 24 -9.33 -36.38 27.13
C GLU A 24 -10.82 -36.20 27.44
N ASP A 25 -11.73 -36.77 26.65
CA ASP A 25 -13.16 -36.71 26.92
C ASP A 25 -13.51 -37.37 28.27
N LYS A 26 -12.90 -38.49 28.61
CA LYS A 26 -13.08 -39.15 29.92
C LYS A 26 -12.49 -38.37 31.09
N LEU A 27 -11.42 -37.61 30.90
CA LEU A 27 -10.81 -36.76 31.92
C LEU A 27 -11.61 -35.47 32.15
N LEU A 28 -12.23 -34.94 31.10
CA LEU A 28 -13.10 -33.77 31.16
C LEU A 28 -14.45 -34.06 31.80
N GLU A 29 -15.02 -35.24 31.51
CA GLU A 29 -16.25 -35.71 32.13
C GLU A 29 -16.09 -35.93 33.66
N ARG A 30 -14.91 -36.37 34.09
CA ARG A 30 -14.56 -36.52 35.50
C ARG A 30 -14.41 -35.17 36.25
N LYS A 31 -14.15 -34.06 35.53
CA LYS A 31 -14.03 -32.74 36.12
C LYS A 31 -15.35 -31.94 36.12
N GLY A 32 -16.45 -32.50 35.65
CA GLY A 32 -17.74 -31.79 35.58
C GLY A 32 -17.71 -30.54 34.71
N MET A 33 -16.72 -30.41 33.86
CA MET A 33 -16.53 -29.27 32.99
C MET A 33 -17.20 -29.59 31.67
N SER A 34 -18.52 -29.36 31.61
CA SER A 34 -19.23 -29.40 30.34
C SER A 34 -18.73 -28.22 29.51
N TRP A 35 -17.98 -28.51 28.47
CA TRP A 35 -17.79 -27.55 27.36
C TRP A 35 -19.14 -27.35 26.68
N GLN A 36 -19.99 -26.51 27.24
CA GLN A 36 -21.15 -26.03 26.52
C GLN A 36 -20.57 -25.29 25.30
N ARG A 37 -20.70 -25.90 24.13
CA ARG A 37 -20.38 -25.24 22.88
C ARG A 37 -21.20 -23.96 22.81
N PRO A 38 -20.59 -22.77 22.90
CA PRO A 38 -21.36 -21.52 22.95
C PRO A 38 -22.01 -21.16 21.60
N PHE A 39 -21.98 -22.09 20.64
CA PHE A 39 -22.45 -21.85 19.28
C PHE A 39 -23.71 -22.66 18.96
N ASN A 40 -24.83 -22.36 19.65
CA ASN A 40 -26.17 -22.72 19.16
C ASN A 40 -26.71 -21.63 18.23
N SER A 41 -25.87 -21.09 17.34
CA SER A 41 -26.28 -20.16 16.31
C SER A 41 -26.72 -20.99 15.10
N SER A 42 -27.96 -20.75 14.63
CA SER A 42 -28.44 -21.35 13.40
C SER A 42 -27.42 -21.07 12.26
N PRO A 43 -27.19 -22.03 11.33
CA PRO A 43 -26.23 -21.86 10.24
C PRO A 43 -26.47 -20.56 9.44
N LEU A 44 -27.71 -20.12 9.38
CA LEU A 44 -28.08 -18.86 8.74
C LEU A 44 -27.48 -17.63 9.47
N LYS A 45 -27.45 -17.63 10.80
CA LYS A 45 -26.85 -16.55 11.59
C LYS A 45 -25.32 -16.50 11.42
N LEU A 46 -24.70 -17.65 11.35
CA LEU A 46 -23.26 -17.76 11.08
C LEU A 46 -22.92 -17.24 9.66
N LEU A 47 -23.71 -17.66 8.68
CA LEU A 47 -23.55 -17.16 7.32
C LEU A 47 -23.75 -15.65 7.25
N ALA A 48 -24.84 -15.13 7.84
CA ALA A 48 -25.14 -13.70 7.85
C ALA A 48 -24.04 -12.88 8.55
N SER A 49 -23.53 -13.35 9.69
CA SER A 49 -22.43 -12.69 10.40
C SER A 49 -21.12 -12.72 9.60
N GLY A 50 -20.83 -13.84 8.91
CA GLY A 50 -19.66 -13.96 8.04
C GLY A 50 -19.75 -13.01 6.83
N VAL A 51 -20.88 -12.93 6.18
CA VAL A 51 -21.12 -12.00 5.07
C VAL A 51 -20.97 -10.55 5.56
N LEU A 52 -21.61 -10.20 6.69
CA LEU A 52 -21.51 -8.86 7.26
C LEU A 52 -20.06 -8.50 7.59
N ALA A 53 -19.32 -9.39 8.25
CA ALA A 53 -17.92 -9.19 8.57
C ALA A 53 -17.06 -9.02 7.30
N GLY A 54 -17.32 -9.82 6.26
CA GLY A 54 -16.65 -9.72 4.97
C GLY A 54 -16.91 -8.38 4.28
N VAL A 55 -18.16 -7.91 4.27
CA VAL A 55 -18.54 -6.61 3.70
C VAL A 55 -17.83 -5.47 4.47
N VAL A 56 -17.90 -5.49 5.80
CA VAL A 56 -17.23 -4.47 6.64
C VAL A 56 -15.72 -4.46 6.37
N PHE A 57 -15.10 -5.63 6.33
CA PHE A 57 -13.68 -5.74 6.01
C PHE A 57 -13.33 -5.17 4.63
N ALA A 58 -14.13 -5.50 3.61
CA ALA A 58 -13.94 -4.99 2.25
C ALA A 58 -14.07 -3.46 2.19
N LEU A 59 -15.08 -2.90 2.86
CA LEU A 59 -15.29 -1.44 2.93
C LEU A 59 -14.13 -0.73 3.66
N LEU A 60 -13.67 -1.27 4.78
CA LEU A 60 -12.53 -0.74 5.51
C LEU A 60 -11.25 -0.78 4.67
N THR A 61 -11.01 -1.88 3.97
CA THR A 61 -9.86 -2.01 3.08
C THR A 61 -9.92 -1.00 1.94
N ALA A 62 -11.08 -0.83 1.30
CA ALA A 62 -11.27 0.15 0.25
C ALA A 62 -11.08 1.59 0.77
N ALA A 63 -11.65 1.92 1.92
CA ALA A 63 -11.50 3.23 2.54
C ALA A 63 -10.03 3.54 2.88
N THR A 64 -9.32 2.56 3.46
CA THR A 64 -7.89 2.68 3.77
C THR A 64 -7.05 2.86 2.50
N TYR A 65 -7.37 2.11 1.44
CA TYR A 65 -6.68 2.25 0.15
C TYR A 65 -6.84 3.66 -0.42
N HIS A 66 -8.04 4.22 -0.40
CA HIS A 66 -8.30 5.59 -0.86
C HIS A 66 -7.62 6.64 0.04
N ALA A 67 -7.78 6.51 1.35
CA ALA A 67 -7.18 7.45 2.31
C ALA A 67 -5.66 7.50 2.20
N SER A 68 -5.00 6.34 2.00
CA SER A 68 -3.55 6.24 1.86
C SER A 68 -2.99 6.86 0.55
N GLY A 69 -3.84 7.31 -0.36
CA GLY A 69 -3.44 8.11 -1.53
C GLY A 69 -3.44 9.62 -1.29
N SER A 70 -3.97 10.08 -0.16
CA SER A 70 -4.09 11.50 0.10
C SER A 70 -2.74 12.17 0.45
N PRO A 71 -2.54 13.44 0.07
CA PRO A 71 -1.32 14.16 0.43
C PRO A 71 -1.08 14.25 1.93
N ARG A 72 -2.15 14.32 2.74
CA ARG A 72 -2.06 14.34 4.20
C ARG A 72 -1.52 13.03 4.77
N PHE A 73 -1.87 11.91 4.16
CA PHE A 73 -1.34 10.61 4.56
C PHE A 73 0.17 10.52 4.30
N CYS A 74 0.62 10.98 3.13
CA CYS A 74 2.05 11.04 2.81
C CYS A 74 2.81 11.96 3.78
N ALA A 75 2.21 13.08 4.17
CA ALA A 75 2.78 14.03 5.13
C ALA A 75 2.80 13.54 6.58
N ALA A 76 2.19 12.38 6.90
CA ALA A 76 2.25 11.81 8.24
C ALA A 76 3.64 11.26 8.59
N CYS A 77 4.48 10.99 7.57
CA CYS A 77 5.88 10.62 7.78
C CYS A 77 6.74 11.87 7.90
N HIS A 78 7.62 11.88 8.91
CA HIS A 78 8.48 13.02 9.19
C HIS A 78 9.38 13.37 7.98
N SER A 79 9.90 12.36 7.29
CA SER A 79 10.72 12.51 6.09
C SER A 79 10.00 13.22 4.93
N MET A 80 8.66 13.21 4.92
CA MET A 80 7.83 13.80 3.85
C MET A 80 7.27 15.18 4.19
N GLU A 81 7.46 15.69 5.40
CA GLU A 81 6.90 16.98 5.85
C GLU A 81 7.37 18.14 4.97
N LEU A 82 8.67 18.24 4.70
CA LEU A 82 9.22 19.28 3.85
C LEU A 82 8.69 19.18 2.43
N VAL A 83 8.57 17.96 1.88
CA VAL A 83 8.04 17.72 0.53
C VAL A 83 6.60 18.19 0.44
N TYR A 84 5.78 17.82 1.43
CA TYR A 84 4.39 18.23 1.50
C TYR A 84 4.23 19.75 1.57
N THR A 85 4.97 20.43 2.45
CA THR A 85 4.93 21.88 2.60
C THR A 85 5.30 22.57 1.29
N ARG A 86 6.33 22.08 0.60
CA ARG A 86 6.77 22.60 -0.69
C ARG A 86 5.74 22.35 -1.81
N TRP A 87 5.14 21.16 -1.84
CA TRP A 87 4.10 20.83 -2.80
C TRP A 87 2.90 21.78 -2.69
N GLN A 88 2.49 22.16 -1.49
CA GLN A 88 1.35 23.07 -1.26
C GLN A 88 1.48 24.44 -1.93
N ILE A 89 2.68 24.89 -2.24
CA ILE A 89 2.93 26.17 -2.92
C ILE A 89 3.19 26.03 -4.42
N THR A 90 3.06 24.82 -4.98
CA THR A 90 3.24 24.58 -6.42
C THR A 90 1.93 24.72 -7.19
N ASN A 91 2.05 24.81 -8.51
CA ASN A 91 0.88 24.81 -9.40
C ASN A 91 0.19 23.44 -9.49
N HIS A 92 0.82 22.37 -8.99
CA HIS A 92 0.30 21.00 -8.96
C HIS A 92 -0.32 20.62 -7.62
N LYS A 93 -0.51 21.57 -6.70
CA LYS A 93 -1.10 21.32 -5.37
C LYS A 93 -2.52 20.74 -5.36
N GLN A 94 -3.24 20.85 -6.47
CA GLN A 94 -4.58 20.26 -6.63
C GLN A 94 -4.55 18.75 -6.93
N PHE A 95 -3.39 18.20 -7.29
CA PHE A 95 -3.24 16.79 -7.60
C PHE A 95 -2.66 16.04 -6.40
N ALA A 96 -3.20 14.85 -6.12
CA ALA A 96 -2.67 14.01 -5.07
C ALA A 96 -1.26 13.49 -5.45
N CYS A 97 -0.45 13.15 -4.44
CA CYS A 97 0.91 12.63 -4.67
C CYS A 97 0.90 11.40 -5.58
N ILE A 98 -0.10 10.53 -5.43
CA ILE A 98 -0.25 9.31 -6.22
C ILE A 98 -0.50 9.58 -7.71
N GLU A 99 -1.02 10.75 -8.09
CA GLU A 99 -1.24 11.09 -9.51
C GLU A 99 0.07 11.15 -10.31
N CYS A 100 1.15 11.49 -9.63
CA CYS A 100 2.49 11.51 -10.22
C CYS A 100 3.29 10.23 -9.90
N HIS A 101 3.15 9.70 -8.68
CA HIS A 101 4.02 8.65 -8.15
C HIS A 101 3.47 7.22 -8.29
N LEU A 102 2.19 7.03 -8.62
CA LEU A 102 1.62 5.71 -8.85
C LEU A 102 1.63 5.38 -10.35
N PRO A 103 2.06 4.17 -10.75
CA PRO A 103 2.06 3.80 -12.17
C PRO A 103 0.64 3.73 -12.72
N ASP A 104 0.46 4.23 -13.94
CA ASP A 104 -0.78 4.13 -14.69
C ASP A 104 -0.89 2.71 -15.29
N THR A 105 -1.52 1.82 -14.55
CA THR A 105 -1.69 0.40 -14.87
C THR A 105 -3.02 -0.10 -14.30
N ASN A 106 -3.32 -1.38 -14.48
CA ASN A 106 -4.54 -1.98 -13.92
C ASN A 106 -4.52 -1.95 -12.38
N ILE A 107 -5.70 -2.11 -11.78
CA ILE A 107 -5.89 -2.00 -10.32
C ILE A 107 -4.99 -2.95 -9.53
N VAL A 108 -4.72 -4.15 -10.06
CA VAL A 108 -3.86 -5.14 -9.41
C VAL A 108 -2.40 -4.66 -9.38
N GLY A 109 -1.92 -4.13 -10.51
CA GLY A 109 -0.58 -3.56 -10.60
C GLY A 109 -0.41 -2.34 -9.72
N GLN A 110 -1.40 -1.45 -9.68
CA GLN A 110 -1.39 -0.29 -8.79
C GLN A 110 -1.37 -0.70 -7.32
N LEU A 111 -2.20 -1.67 -6.93
CA LEU A 111 -2.25 -2.20 -5.57
C LEU A 111 -0.92 -2.83 -5.17
N ALA A 112 -0.36 -3.68 -6.02
CA ALA A 112 0.92 -4.33 -5.77
C ALA A 112 2.07 -3.31 -5.63
N TYR A 113 2.13 -2.32 -6.53
CA TYR A 113 3.13 -1.27 -6.47
C TYR A 113 2.99 -0.43 -5.20
N LYS A 114 1.77 0.05 -4.91
CA LYS A 114 1.48 0.88 -3.75
C LYS A 114 1.77 0.15 -2.43
N THR A 115 1.39 -1.13 -2.33
CA THR A 115 1.68 -1.95 -1.14
C THR A 115 3.18 -2.14 -0.95
N ARG A 116 3.90 -2.50 -2.02
CA ARG A 116 5.35 -2.72 -1.96
C ARG A 116 6.11 -1.46 -1.59
N SER A 117 5.84 -0.33 -2.27
CA SER A 117 6.52 0.93 -1.98
C SER A 117 6.15 1.46 -0.60
N GLY A 118 4.86 1.42 -0.23
CA GLY A 118 4.41 1.88 1.07
C GLY A 118 4.97 1.07 2.24
N LEU A 119 5.10 -0.24 2.12
CA LEU A 119 5.76 -1.06 3.15
C LEU A 119 7.25 -0.76 3.25
N ASN A 120 7.92 -0.54 2.11
CA ASN A 120 9.32 -0.15 2.10
C ASN A 120 9.53 1.21 2.78
N ASP A 121 8.71 2.20 2.42
CA ASP A 121 8.79 3.55 2.99
C ASP A 121 8.47 3.53 4.50
N LEU A 122 7.48 2.75 4.92
CA LEU A 122 7.15 2.55 6.33
C LEU A 122 8.30 1.92 7.11
N ALA A 123 8.99 0.94 6.52
CA ALA A 123 10.15 0.32 7.15
C ALA A 123 11.30 1.33 7.30
N HIS A 124 11.60 2.10 6.25
CA HIS A 124 12.62 3.14 6.31
C HIS A 124 12.29 4.20 7.37
N GLU A 125 11.02 4.62 7.46
CA GLU A 125 10.57 5.58 8.47
C GLU A 125 10.65 5.01 9.88
N ALA A 126 10.19 3.76 10.10
CA ALA A 126 10.18 3.12 11.41
C ALA A 126 11.59 2.88 11.96
N PHE A 127 12.52 2.48 11.11
CA PHE A 127 13.91 2.22 11.50
C PHE A 127 14.81 3.43 11.35
N ARG A 128 14.32 4.54 10.82
CA ARG A 128 15.06 5.77 10.51
C ARG A 128 16.33 5.53 9.67
N VAL A 129 16.23 4.62 8.71
CA VAL A 129 17.30 4.26 7.79
C VAL A 129 17.08 4.96 6.46
N TYR A 130 17.52 6.19 6.36
CA TYR A 130 17.47 6.94 5.09
C TYR A 130 18.87 7.30 4.63
N PRO A 131 19.09 7.45 3.32
CA PRO A 131 20.27 8.11 2.80
C PRO A 131 20.24 9.61 3.20
N ALA A 132 21.42 10.24 3.23
CA ALA A 132 21.53 11.67 3.53
C ALA A 132 20.72 12.57 2.59
N ALA A 133 20.36 12.06 1.41
CA ALA A 133 19.42 12.68 0.49
C ALA A 133 18.52 11.61 -0.13
N ILE A 134 17.21 11.81 -0.03
CA ILE A 134 16.22 10.93 -0.66
C ILE A 134 16.10 11.33 -2.13
N LEU A 135 16.56 10.46 -3.01
CA LEU A 135 16.50 10.64 -4.45
C LEU A 135 15.41 9.76 -5.05
N ILE A 136 14.83 10.23 -6.14
CA ILE A 136 13.91 9.40 -6.92
C ILE A 136 14.68 8.24 -7.56
N SER A 137 14.16 7.02 -7.44
CA SER A 137 14.73 5.85 -8.11
C SER A 137 14.48 5.92 -9.62
N ALA A 138 15.32 5.27 -10.42
CA ALA A 138 15.14 5.22 -11.87
C ALA A 138 13.77 4.71 -12.30
N ASN A 139 13.24 3.70 -11.61
CA ASN A 139 11.90 3.18 -11.87
C ASN A 139 10.81 4.21 -11.55
N SER A 140 10.92 4.90 -10.43
CA SER A 140 9.96 5.94 -10.03
C SER A 140 10.05 7.16 -10.96
N GLU A 141 11.24 7.51 -11.43
CA GLU A 141 11.44 8.59 -12.41
C GLU A 141 10.70 8.28 -13.73
N GLU A 142 10.77 7.02 -14.20
CA GLU A 142 10.06 6.59 -15.40
C GLU A 142 8.54 6.64 -15.21
N ILE A 143 8.04 6.24 -14.04
CA ILE A 143 6.61 6.35 -13.70
C ILE A 143 6.16 7.81 -13.74
N VAL A 144 6.90 8.71 -13.10
CA VAL A 144 6.57 10.15 -13.10
C VAL A 144 6.58 10.72 -14.50
N LYS A 145 7.57 10.37 -15.34
CA LYS A 145 7.60 10.83 -16.75
C LYS A 145 6.37 10.39 -17.54
N ARG A 146 5.95 9.13 -17.41
CA ARG A 146 4.74 8.63 -18.07
C ARG A 146 3.49 9.36 -17.58
N ASN A 147 3.39 9.63 -16.30
CA ASN A 147 2.27 10.39 -15.74
C ASN A 147 2.27 11.87 -16.18
N CYS A 148 3.44 12.47 -16.39
CA CYS A 148 3.52 13.79 -17.03
C CYS A 148 2.91 13.78 -18.43
N VAL A 149 3.30 12.82 -19.25
CA VAL A 149 2.77 12.65 -20.62
C VAL A 149 1.27 12.38 -20.59
N ARG A 150 0.78 11.53 -19.67
CA ARG A 150 -0.66 11.24 -19.53
C ARG A 150 -1.52 12.50 -19.43
N CYS A 151 -1.09 13.48 -18.64
CA CYS A 151 -1.83 14.71 -18.45
C CYS A 151 -1.50 15.80 -19.49
N HIS A 152 -0.25 15.85 -19.96
CA HIS A 152 0.25 16.88 -20.87
C HIS A 152 0.36 16.44 -22.33
N TYR A 153 -0.26 15.31 -22.69
CA TYR A 153 -0.18 14.75 -24.03
C TYR A 153 -0.53 15.77 -25.12
N SER A 154 -1.67 16.45 -24.99
CA SER A 154 -2.13 17.43 -25.98
C SER A 154 -1.18 18.62 -26.17
N THR A 155 -0.38 18.93 -25.15
CA THR A 155 0.61 20.02 -25.21
C THR A 155 1.87 19.61 -25.98
N ILE A 156 2.20 18.33 -25.98
CA ILE A 156 3.47 17.81 -26.51
C ILE A 156 3.30 16.90 -27.72
N GLU A 157 2.06 16.57 -28.13
CA GLU A 157 1.75 15.57 -29.19
C GLU A 157 2.41 15.88 -30.54
N ASN A 158 2.62 17.16 -30.84
CA ASN A 158 3.28 17.62 -32.07
C ASN A 158 4.78 17.90 -31.89
N THR A 159 5.38 17.38 -30.82
CA THR A 159 6.80 17.57 -30.53
C THR A 159 7.52 16.23 -30.44
N PRO A 160 8.84 16.19 -30.67
CA PRO A 160 9.63 14.97 -30.48
C PRO A 160 9.57 14.39 -29.04
N MET A 161 9.04 15.14 -28.08
CA MET A 161 8.94 14.72 -26.67
C MET A 161 7.97 13.53 -26.47
N VAL A 162 6.95 13.37 -27.32
CA VAL A 162 5.97 12.28 -27.26
C VAL A 162 6.62 10.92 -27.56
N GLN A 163 7.61 10.90 -28.46
CA GLN A 163 8.24 9.65 -28.92
C GLN A 163 9.17 8.99 -27.89
N GLY A 164 9.22 9.48 -26.67
CA GLY A 164 9.91 8.90 -25.53
C GLY A 164 11.40 9.23 -25.49
N GLY A 165 11.95 10.02 -24.88
CA GLY A 165 13.37 10.40 -24.75
C GLY A 165 13.55 11.70 -23.99
N ALA A 166 12.49 12.49 -23.89
CA ALA A 166 12.53 13.74 -23.13
C ALA A 166 12.41 13.44 -21.63
N ASN A 167 13.46 13.72 -20.89
CA ASN A 167 13.38 13.73 -19.45
C ASN A 167 12.81 15.07 -18.99
N CYS A 168 11.50 15.12 -18.78
CA CYS A 168 10.77 16.33 -18.35
C CYS A 168 11.35 16.89 -17.04
N LEU A 169 11.83 16.03 -16.15
CA LEU A 169 12.36 16.40 -14.85
C LEU A 169 13.72 17.10 -14.93
N LYS A 170 14.44 16.99 -16.05
CA LYS A 170 15.69 17.76 -16.23
C LYS A 170 15.44 19.26 -16.24
N CYS A 171 14.39 19.71 -16.94
CA CYS A 171 14.03 21.12 -17.03
C CYS A 171 12.98 21.53 -15.98
N HIS A 172 12.02 20.63 -15.68
CA HIS A 172 10.87 20.88 -14.81
C HIS A 172 11.02 20.29 -13.41
N ARG A 173 12.25 20.22 -12.88
CA ARG A 173 12.58 19.57 -11.59
C ARG A 173 11.84 20.16 -10.38
N TYR A 174 11.40 21.39 -10.46
CA TYR A 174 10.76 22.09 -9.33
C TYR A 174 9.23 22.08 -9.37
N LEU A 175 8.63 21.45 -10.37
CA LEU A 175 7.21 21.53 -10.65
C LEU A 175 6.36 20.86 -9.57
N GLY A 176 6.78 19.71 -9.08
CA GLY A 176 6.03 18.94 -8.08
C GLY A 176 6.31 19.35 -6.63
N HIS A 177 7.56 19.64 -6.30
CA HIS A 177 7.96 19.89 -4.92
C HIS A 177 8.57 21.29 -4.69
N GLY A 178 8.43 22.20 -5.66
CA GLY A 178 8.92 23.56 -5.52
C GLY A 178 10.44 23.71 -5.53
N ARG A 179 10.90 24.95 -5.32
CA ARG A 179 12.33 25.27 -5.20
C ARG A 179 12.80 25.04 -3.76
N GLY A 180 14.08 24.77 -3.57
CA GLY A 180 14.70 24.64 -2.25
C GLY A 180 15.04 23.22 -1.85
N LEU A 181 14.82 22.25 -2.77
CA LEU A 181 15.49 20.96 -2.68
C LEU A 181 16.89 21.16 -3.28
N GLU A 182 17.92 20.88 -2.51
CA GLU A 182 19.29 20.97 -2.99
C GLU A 182 19.57 19.97 -4.12
N LYS A 183 20.63 20.23 -4.90
CA LYS A 183 21.16 19.24 -5.83
C LYS A 183 21.47 17.96 -5.05
N GLY A 184 20.69 16.92 -5.22
CA GLY A 184 20.89 15.67 -4.50
C GLY A 184 19.69 15.22 -3.68
N GLY A 185 18.54 15.90 -3.77
CA GLY A 185 17.30 15.45 -3.16
C GLY A 185 16.94 16.13 -1.84
N ILE A 186 16.13 15.47 -1.06
CA ILE A 186 15.59 15.96 0.22
C ILE A 186 16.59 15.59 1.32
N LYS A 187 17.12 16.58 2.02
CA LYS A 187 17.84 16.32 3.27
C LYS A 187 16.82 16.02 4.36
N VAL A 188 17.01 14.92 5.05
CA VAL A 188 16.25 14.54 6.24
C VAL A 188 17.13 14.87 7.44
N GLU A 189 16.72 15.85 8.25
CA GLU A 189 17.35 16.20 9.53
C GLU A 189 16.85 15.31 10.66
#